data_3c3df9471dabc20f3853287d0ecdd69a
#
_entry.id   3c3df9471dabc20f3853287d0ecdd69a
#
_cell.length_a   1.000
_cell.length_b   1.000
_cell.length_c   1.000
_cell.angle_alpha   90.00
_cell.angle_beta   90.00
_cell.angle_gamma   90.00
#
_symmetry.space_group_name_H-M   'P 1'
#
loop_
_entity.id
_entity.type
_entity.pdbx_description
1 polymer ?
#
loop_
_entity_poly.entity_id
_entity_poly.type
_entity_poly.pdbx_seq_one_letter_code
_entity_poly.pdbx_strand_id
1 'polypeptide(L)'
;MFGMSDPNQTLSQMVRYFEEERFEMVEVMASEFTSMLLTNKQRDGAMQTLLVKGVRILAEVLSIRGKHKLATQATSVLLRERKKLEKILTQTAPELLSKLTPKEQDYRTVGHVYAKAGKKSKARKFFQKASKEIQYNLAALLALCQVDGTKTKHAHLLASAVQAAGPVLLENGAYYIRPEQSLGCQIDPILVVLETCERQHPSCLEQASRIRKECEEIASGVRAANERLQSAMDSLQPKHDYHEYS
;
A
#
# COMPACT_ATOMS: atom_id res chain seq x y z
N MET A 1 -14.36 26.85 10.97
CA MET A 1 -13.71 26.24 12.15
C MET A 1 -14.44 24.94 12.41
N PHE A 2 -13.84 23.81 12.01
CA PHE A 2 -14.33 22.50 12.45
C PHE A 2 -14.04 22.44 13.95
N GLY A 3 -15.09 22.20 14.76
CA GLY A 3 -14.92 21.97 16.20
C GLY A 3 -13.87 20.89 16.43
N MET A 4 -13.09 20.99 17.51
CA MET A 4 -12.01 20.07 17.86
C MET A 4 -12.57 18.63 17.94
N SER A 5 -12.68 17.96 16.78
CA SER A 5 -12.91 16.52 16.73
C SER A 5 -11.63 15.83 17.22
N ASP A 6 -11.80 14.69 17.90
CA ASP A 6 -10.67 13.87 18.33
C ASP A 6 -9.67 13.66 17.16
N PRO A 7 -8.38 13.94 17.33
CA PRO A 7 -7.37 13.77 16.29
C PRO A 7 -7.36 12.38 15.66
N ASN A 8 -7.71 11.34 16.43
CA ASN A 8 -7.84 9.97 15.90
C ASN A 8 -9.05 9.84 14.97
N GLN A 9 -10.18 10.46 15.31
CA GLN A 9 -11.36 10.47 14.44
C GLN A 9 -11.08 11.22 13.14
N THR A 10 -10.38 12.36 13.22
CA THR A 10 -9.98 13.12 12.03
C THR A 10 -9.08 12.30 11.12
N LEU A 11 -8.09 11.58 11.68
CA LEU A 11 -7.22 10.71 10.90
C LEU A 11 -8.00 9.55 10.25
N SER A 12 -8.90 8.91 10.98
CA SER A 12 -9.75 7.83 10.46
C SER A 12 -10.65 8.32 9.32
N GLN A 13 -11.20 9.53 9.45
CA GLN A 13 -12.02 10.13 8.41
C GLN A 13 -11.19 10.48 7.16
N MET A 14 -9.96 10.97 7.32
CA MET A 14 -9.05 11.19 6.19
C MET A 14 -8.74 9.90 5.44
N VAL A 15 -8.49 8.79 6.17
CA VAL A 15 -8.23 7.48 5.56
C VAL A 15 -9.45 7.02 4.77
N ARG A 16 -10.64 7.10 5.35
CA ARG A 16 -11.89 6.74 4.67
C ARG A 16 -12.09 7.57 3.38
N TYR A 17 -11.94 8.89 3.44
CA TYR A 17 -12.08 9.73 2.25
C TYR A 17 -10.99 9.47 1.21
N PHE A 18 -9.79 9.05 1.64
CA PHE A 18 -8.73 8.63 0.73
C PHE A 18 -9.11 7.34 -0.02
N GLU A 19 -9.70 6.38 0.66
CA GLU A 19 -10.22 5.13 0.08
C GLU A 19 -11.42 5.40 -0.86
N GLU A 20 -12.25 6.40 -0.54
CA GLU A 20 -13.35 6.89 -1.39
C GLU A 20 -12.86 7.78 -2.56
N GLU A 21 -11.55 7.95 -2.76
CA GLU A 21 -10.91 8.80 -3.78
C GLU A 21 -11.32 10.28 -3.73
N ARG A 22 -11.81 10.76 -2.57
CA ARG A 22 -12.21 12.15 -2.34
C ARG A 22 -10.99 13.02 -2.03
N PHE A 23 -10.02 13.04 -2.94
CA PHE A 23 -8.70 13.61 -2.71
C PHE A 23 -8.67 15.10 -2.38
N GLU A 24 -9.65 15.87 -2.85
CA GLU A 24 -9.74 17.31 -2.50
C GLU A 24 -10.04 17.51 -1.02
N MET A 25 -10.99 16.75 -0.50
CA MET A 25 -11.33 16.81 0.92
C MET A 25 -10.17 16.32 1.79
N VAL A 26 -9.51 15.22 1.38
CA VAL A 26 -8.34 14.71 2.08
C VAL A 26 -7.22 15.74 2.12
N GLU A 27 -6.96 16.46 1.02
CA GLU A 27 -5.92 17.50 1.00
C GLU A 27 -6.22 18.62 2.00
N VAL A 28 -7.45 19.12 2.02
CA VAL A 28 -7.84 20.20 2.96
C VAL A 28 -7.70 19.70 4.40
N MET A 29 -8.31 18.57 4.73
CA MET A 29 -8.27 18.01 6.08
C MET A 29 -6.84 17.68 6.53
N ALA A 30 -6.04 17.05 5.68
CA ALA A 30 -4.66 16.71 6.02
C ALA A 30 -3.78 17.96 6.18
N SER A 31 -4.02 19.02 5.41
CA SER A 31 -3.30 20.30 5.54
C SER A 31 -3.62 20.99 6.87
N GLU A 32 -4.90 21.08 7.22
CA GLU A 32 -5.33 21.66 8.50
C GLU A 32 -4.84 20.83 9.68
N PHE A 33 -5.03 19.52 9.64
CA PHE A 33 -4.62 18.58 10.67
C PHE A 33 -3.10 18.64 10.94
N THR A 34 -2.29 18.58 9.89
CA THR A 34 -0.83 18.64 10.03
C THR A 34 -0.36 20.01 10.50
N SER A 35 -0.99 21.09 10.02
CA SER A 35 -0.69 22.45 10.47
C SER A 35 -0.98 22.63 11.96
N MET A 36 -2.15 22.19 12.42
CA MET A 36 -2.54 22.22 13.83
C MET A 36 -1.53 21.46 14.71
N LEU A 37 -1.17 20.24 14.31
CA LEU A 37 -0.20 19.44 15.05
C LEU A 37 1.22 20.03 15.01
N LEU A 38 1.64 20.65 13.91
CA LEU A 38 2.96 21.28 13.78
C LEU A 38 3.10 22.53 14.67
N THR A 39 2.02 23.27 14.93
CA THR A 39 2.02 24.43 15.82
C THR A 39 2.16 24.07 17.30
N ASN A 40 1.72 22.87 17.68
CA ASN A 40 1.91 22.36 19.03
C ASN A 40 3.39 21.99 19.27
N LYS A 41 4.08 22.74 20.10
CA LYS A 41 5.51 22.51 20.42
C LYS A 41 5.74 21.36 21.41
N GLN A 42 4.73 21.03 22.23
CA GLN A 42 4.81 19.98 23.25
C GLN A 42 4.00 18.76 22.80
N ARG A 43 4.55 17.99 21.86
CA ARG A 43 3.93 16.76 21.38
C ARG A 43 4.53 15.56 22.12
N ASP A 44 3.67 14.75 22.69
CA ASP A 44 4.01 13.41 23.17
C ASP A 44 4.17 12.42 22.01
N GLY A 45 4.49 11.16 22.32
CA GLY A 45 4.66 10.10 21.32
C GLY A 45 3.39 9.83 20.50
N ALA A 46 2.22 9.93 21.12
CA ALA A 46 0.93 9.69 20.46
C ALA A 46 0.64 10.80 19.44
N MET A 47 0.71 12.06 19.83
CA MET A 47 0.52 13.21 18.93
C MET A 47 1.56 13.25 17.82
N GLN A 48 2.82 12.88 18.13
CA GLN A 48 3.87 12.80 17.11
C GLN A 48 3.60 11.68 16.10
N THR A 49 3.03 10.56 16.54
CA THR A 49 2.60 9.46 15.66
C THR A 49 1.49 9.90 14.72
N LEU A 50 0.48 10.61 15.23
CA LEU A 50 -0.60 11.16 14.43
C LEU A 50 -0.09 12.17 13.39
N LEU A 51 0.86 13.03 13.77
CA LEU A 51 1.50 13.96 12.85
C LEU A 51 2.21 13.23 11.70
N VAL A 52 3.01 12.20 11.99
CA VAL A 52 3.71 11.41 10.97
C VAL A 52 2.72 10.77 10.00
N LYS A 53 1.63 10.17 10.50
CA LYS A 53 0.57 9.59 9.67
C LYS A 53 -0.13 10.64 8.81
N GLY A 54 -0.49 11.78 9.39
CA GLY A 54 -1.15 12.87 8.67
C GLY A 54 -0.27 13.46 7.57
N VAL A 55 1.02 13.69 7.83
CA VAL A 55 1.97 14.20 6.83
C VAL A 55 2.18 13.19 5.70
N ARG A 56 2.15 11.88 5.97
CA ARG A 56 2.21 10.83 4.94
C ARG A 56 1.01 10.93 4.00
N ILE A 57 -0.21 10.97 4.53
CA ILE A 57 -1.44 11.13 3.74
C ILE A 57 -1.38 12.43 2.92
N LEU A 58 -0.95 13.54 3.53
CA LEU A 58 -0.79 14.81 2.82
C LEU A 58 0.20 14.69 1.64
N ALA A 59 1.34 14.05 1.84
CA ALA A 59 2.34 13.87 0.77
C ALA A 59 1.78 13.03 -0.38
N GLU A 60 1.04 11.97 -0.08
CA GLU A 60 0.42 11.10 -1.06
C GLU A 60 -0.68 11.82 -1.85
N VAL A 61 -1.62 12.46 -1.19
CA VAL A 61 -2.72 13.15 -1.86
C VAL A 61 -2.24 14.33 -2.71
N LEU A 62 -1.28 15.12 -2.23
CA LEU A 62 -0.64 16.18 -3.03
C LEU A 62 0.03 15.61 -4.29
N SER A 63 0.64 14.45 -4.17
CA SER A 63 1.28 13.76 -5.31
C SER A 63 0.25 13.24 -6.32
N ILE A 64 -0.86 12.68 -5.85
CA ILE A 64 -1.97 12.21 -6.70
C ILE A 64 -2.58 13.38 -7.45
N ARG A 65 -2.77 14.52 -6.79
CA ARG A 65 -3.32 15.76 -7.38
C ARG A 65 -2.33 16.54 -8.25
N GLY A 66 -1.14 16.00 -8.52
CA GLY A 66 -0.14 16.65 -9.37
C GLY A 66 0.59 17.82 -8.73
N LYS A 67 0.38 18.11 -7.44
CA LYS A 67 1.03 19.21 -6.69
C LYS A 67 2.46 18.82 -6.26
N HIS A 68 3.29 18.39 -7.21
CA HIS A 68 4.57 17.72 -6.96
C HIS A 68 5.56 18.55 -6.11
N LYS A 69 5.58 19.88 -6.25
CA LYS A 69 6.43 20.73 -5.41
C LYS A 69 6.05 20.64 -3.94
N LEU A 70 4.76 20.78 -3.63
CA LEU A 70 4.24 20.69 -2.27
C LEU A 70 4.39 19.25 -1.72
N ALA A 71 4.10 18.23 -2.53
CA ALA A 71 4.30 16.84 -2.16
C ALA A 71 5.76 16.56 -1.76
N THR A 72 6.75 17.05 -2.53
CA THR A 72 8.17 16.88 -2.17
C THR A 72 8.58 17.67 -0.92
N GLN A 73 7.94 18.79 -0.63
CA GLN A 73 8.14 19.50 0.65
C GLN A 73 7.56 18.68 1.82
N ALA A 74 6.35 18.15 1.67
CA ALA A 74 5.70 17.30 2.67
C ALA A 74 6.56 16.05 2.98
N THR A 75 7.21 15.43 1.99
CA THR A 75 8.12 14.29 2.27
C THR A 75 9.32 14.67 3.13
N SER A 76 9.83 15.88 3.01
CA SER A 76 10.92 16.36 3.86
C SER A 76 10.45 16.55 5.31
N VAL A 77 9.23 17.04 5.49
CA VAL A 77 8.58 17.12 6.81
C VAL A 77 8.37 15.71 7.38
N LEU A 78 7.82 14.79 6.59
CA LEU A 78 7.60 13.39 6.99
C LEU A 78 8.85 12.75 7.58
N LEU A 79 9.95 12.79 6.85
CA LEU A 79 11.21 12.18 7.31
C LEU A 79 11.78 12.84 8.56
N ARG A 80 11.64 14.18 8.68
CA ARG A 80 12.07 14.92 9.86
C ARG A 80 11.22 14.55 11.08
N GLU A 81 9.90 14.57 10.94
CA GLU A 81 9.00 14.29 12.05
C GLU A 81 9.04 12.81 12.45
N ARG A 82 9.28 11.90 11.51
CA ARG A 82 9.56 10.48 11.82
C ARG A 82 10.80 10.31 12.70
N LYS A 83 11.90 10.98 12.37
CA LYS A 83 13.11 10.94 13.19
C LYS A 83 12.88 11.47 14.60
N LYS A 84 12.06 12.53 14.75
CA LYS A 84 11.67 13.05 16.06
C LYS A 84 10.84 12.04 16.86
N LEU A 85 9.87 11.38 16.20
CA LEU A 85 9.05 10.34 16.81
C LEU A 85 9.92 9.21 17.38
N GLU A 86 10.85 8.70 16.60
CA GLU A 86 11.76 7.66 17.06
C GLU A 86 12.57 8.09 18.27
N LYS A 87 13.08 9.34 18.26
CA LYS A 87 13.81 9.89 19.40
C LYS A 87 12.92 10.00 20.65
N ILE A 88 11.69 10.49 20.52
CA ILE A 88 10.74 10.60 21.64
C ILE A 88 10.48 9.20 22.21
N LEU A 89 10.10 8.23 21.37
CA LEU A 89 9.76 6.88 21.83
C LEU A 89 10.97 6.15 22.42
N THR A 90 12.17 6.33 21.87
CA THR A 90 13.38 5.77 22.48
C THR A 90 13.59 6.26 23.92
N GLN A 91 13.18 7.49 24.21
CA GLN A 91 13.36 8.09 25.53
C GLN A 91 12.20 7.80 26.50
N THR A 92 10.97 7.70 26.00
CA THR A 92 9.76 7.66 26.83
C THR A 92 9.06 6.31 26.87
N ALA A 93 9.14 5.52 25.79
CA ALA A 93 8.42 4.25 25.65
C ALA A 93 9.10 3.34 24.60
N PRO A 94 10.31 2.84 24.87
CA PRO A 94 11.09 2.06 23.89
C PRO A 94 10.39 0.80 23.41
N GLU A 95 9.50 0.21 24.21
CA GLU A 95 8.69 -0.95 23.87
C GLU A 95 7.69 -0.66 22.74
N LEU A 96 7.32 0.60 22.54
CA LEU A 96 6.42 1.01 21.45
C LEU A 96 7.14 1.13 20.09
N LEU A 97 8.46 1.14 20.06
CA LEU A 97 9.21 1.23 18.80
C LEU A 97 8.91 0.05 17.87
N SER A 98 8.75 -1.14 18.42
CA SER A 98 8.40 -2.35 17.65
C SER A 98 6.96 -2.32 17.09
N LYS A 99 6.07 -1.54 17.72
CA LYS A 99 4.67 -1.36 17.32
C LYS A 99 4.45 -0.20 16.34
N LEU A 100 5.49 0.61 16.12
CA LEU A 100 5.41 1.69 15.13
C LEU A 100 5.23 1.12 13.73
N THR A 101 4.46 1.85 12.94
CA THR A 101 4.44 1.62 11.48
C THR A 101 5.88 1.58 10.95
N PRO A 102 6.28 0.54 10.22
CA PRO A 102 7.64 0.41 9.72
C PRO A 102 8.09 1.63 8.91
N LYS A 103 9.36 2.01 9.01
CA LYS A 103 9.98 3.08 8.18
C LYS A 103 9.82 2.83 6.69
N GLU A 104 9.67 1.59 6.33
CA GLU A 104 9.42 1.15 4.96
C GLU A 104 8.29 1.94 4.31
N GLN A 105 7.14 2.08 4.98
CA GLN A 105 6.02 2.84 4.44
C GLN A 105 6.39 4.29 4.13
N ASP A 106 7.11 4.95 5.05
CA ASP A 106 7.53 6.34 4.86
C ASP A 106 8.49 6.45 3.68
N TYR A 107 9.47 5.53 3.56
CA TYR A 107 10.40 5.51 2.44
C TYR A 107 9.71 5.21 1.12
N ARG A 108 8.73 4.30 1.10
CA ARG A 108 7.95 3.97 -0.09
C ARG A 108 7.10 5.16 -0.55
N THR A 109 6.38 5.81 0.37
CA THR A 109 5.65 7.05 0.06
C THR A 109 6.57 8.12 -0.52
N VAL A 110 7.72 8.37 0.11
CA VAL A 110 8.71 9.32 -0.41
C VAL A 110 9.21 8.93 -1.81
N GLY A 111 9.46 7.65 -2.03
CA GLY A 111 9.84 7.11 -3.33
C GLY A 111 8.79 7.39 -4.41
N HIS A 112 7.53 7.09 -4.14
CA HIS A 112 6.42 7.35 -5.06
C HIS A 112 6.24 8.84 -5.36
N VAL A 113 6.31 9.72 -4.35
CA VAL A 113 6.24 11.17 -4.56
C VAL A 113 7.36 11.65 -5.47
N TYR A 114 8.60 11.20 -5.28
CA TYR A 114 9.70 11.56 -6.16
C TYR A 114 9.57 10.97 -7.56
N ALA A 115 9.03 9.76 -7.70
CA ALA A 115 8.79 9.14 -9.00
C ALA A 115 7.77 9.94 -9.82
N LYS A 116 6.61 10.27 -9.22
CA LYS A 116 5.58 11.11 -9.85
C LYS A 116 6.08 12.53 -10.18
N ALA A 117 7.01 13.07 -9.38
CA ALA A 117 7.68 14.34 -9.64
C ALA A 117 8.81 14.25 -10.72
N GLY A 118 8.98 13.10 -11.39
CA GLY A 118 10.00 12.87 -12.40
C GLY A 118 11.45 12.73 -11.86
N LYS A 119 11.63 12.72 -10.54
CA LYS A 119 12.95 12.66 -9.88
C LYS A 119 13.42 11.21 -9.68
N LYS A 120 13.57 10.45 -10.77
CA LYS A 120 13.85 9.01 -10.77
C LYS A 120 15.03 8.60 -9.86
N SER A 121 16.15 9.34 -9.87
CA SER A 121 17.31 9.01 -9.02
C SER A 121 17.00 9.08 -7.53
N LYS A 122 16.21 10.07 -7.09
CA LYS A 122 15.76 10.17 -5.70
C LYS A 122 14.76 9.08 -5.35
N ALA A 123 13.80 8.82 -6.22
CA ALA A 123 12.83 7.75 -6.06
C ALA A 123 13.52 6.40 -5.83
N ARG A 124 14.47 6.04 -6.71
CA ARG A 124 15.27 4.82 -6.58
C ARG A 124 15.92 4.69 -5.20
N LYS A 125 16.59 5.77 -4.74
CA LYS A 125 17.25 5.77 -3.42
C LYS A 125 16.29 5.44 -2.27
N PHE A 126 15.06 5.96 -2.32
CA PHE A 126 14.08 5.72 -1.28
C PHE A 126 13.44 4.33 -1.37
N PHE A 127 13.15 3.83 -2.57
CA PHE A 127 12.70 2.45 -2.74
C PHE A 127 13.76 1.42 -2.31
N GLN A 128 15.04 1.69 -2.58
CA GLN A 128 16.14 0.87 -2.06
C GLN A 128 16.22 0.87 -0.53
N LYS A 129 15.91 2.01 0.12
CA LYS A 129 15.81 2.05 1.57
C LYS A 129 14.61 1.23 2.06
N ALA A 130 13.44 1.42 1.44
CA ALA A 130 12.24 0.65 1.78
C ALA A 130 12.46 -0.86 1.65
N SER A 131 13.10 -1.32 0.58
CA SER A 131 13.37 -2.74 0.36
C SER A 131 14.37 -3.37 1.34
N LYS A 132 15.12 -2.55 2.10
CA LYS A 132 16.04 -3.02 3.13
C LYS A 132 15.42 -3.11 4.52
N GLU A 133 14.33 -2.38 4.77
CA GLU A 133 13.67 -2.34 6.08
C GLU A 133 12.86 -3.62 6.36
N ILE A 134 12.36 -4.27 5.32
CA ILE A 134 11.59 -5.52 5.42
C ILE A 134 12.08 -6.48 4.34
N GLN A 135 12.39 -7.70 4.75
CA GLN A 135 12.75 -8.77 3.82
C GLN A 135 11.58 -9.07 2.86
N TYR A 136 11.88 -9.25 1.58
CA TYR A 136 10.89 -9.51 0.53
C TYR A 136 9.79 -8.44 0.40
N ASN A 137 10.15 -7.19 0.54
CA ASN A 137 9.22 -6.08 0.31
C ASN A 137 8.82 -5.99 -1.17
N LEU A 138 7.77 -6.71 -1.55
CA LEU A 138 7.27 -6.79 -2.93
C LEU A 138 6.92 -5.41 -3.49
N ALA A 139 6.24 -4.57 -2.69
CA ALA A 139 5.82 -3.25 -3.15
C ALA A 139 7.02 -2.33 -3.45
N ALA A 140 8.08 -2.40 -2.65
CA ALA A 140 9.30 -1.62 -2.89
C ALA A 140 10.12 -2.18 -4.05
N LEU A 141 10.19 -3.51 -4.21
CA LEU A 141 10.87 -4.16 -5.33
C LEU A 141 10.15 -3.87 -6.65
N LEU A 142 8.83 -3.96 -6.67
CA LEU A 142 8.02 -3.60 -7.83
C LEU A 142 8.26 -2.13 -8.23
N ALA A 143 8.20 -1.22 -7.27
CA ALA A 143 8.45 0.20 -7.51
C ALA A 143 9.88 0.48 -8.04
N LEU A 144 10.89 -0.27 -7.57
CA LEU A 144 12.25 -0.21 -8.11
C LEU A 144 12.29 -0.64 -9.58
N CYS A 145 11.63 -1.74 -9.94
CA CYS A 145 11.56 -2.21 -11.31
C CYS A 145 10.88 -1.17 -12.23
N GLN A 146 9.79 -0.58 -11.78
CA GLN A 146 9.07 0.45 -12.52
C GLN A 146 9.89 1.73 -12.76
N VAL A 147 10.69 2.16 -11.79
CA VAL A 147 11.53 3.36 -11.90
C VAL A 147 12.80 3.11 -12.73
N ASP A 148 13.41 1.94 -12.59
CA ASP A 148 14.69 1.59 -13.22
C ASP A 148 14.55 1.00 -14.62
N GLY A 149 13.33 0.81 -15.10
CA GLY A 149 13.08 0.16 -16.39
C GLY A 149 13.51 -1.30 -16.39
N THR A 150 13.17 -2.03 -15.31
CA THR A 150 13.39 -3.48 -15.18
C THR A 150 14.87 -3.93 -15.21
N LYS A 151 15.74 -3.25 -14.46
CA LYS A 151 17.11 -3.74 -14.31
C LYS A 151 17.12 -5.15 -13.74
N THR A 152 17.85 -6.02 -14.41
CA THR A 152 18.03 -7.46 -14.14
C THR A 152 17.99 -7.83 -12.66
N LYS A 153 18.81 -7.15 -11.85
CA LYS A 153 18.94 -7.48 -10.41
C LYS A 153 17.65 -7.34 -9.64
N HIS A 154 16.87 -6.29 -9.89
CA HIS A 154 15.62 -6.04 -9.17
C HIS A 154 14.50 -6.97 -9.64
N ALA A 155 14.46 -7.28 -10.95
CA ALA A 155 13.52 -8.23 -11.50
C ALA A 155 13.73 -9.65 -10.95
N HIS A 156 14.96 -10.11 -10.84
CA HIS A 156 15.26 -11.41 -10.22
C HIS A 156 14.88 -11.45 -8.73
N LEU A 157 15.14 -10.38 -7.99
CA LEU A 157 14.72 -10.31 -6.59
C LEU A 157 13.19 -10.31 -6.44
N LEU A 158 12.49 -9.59 -7.32
CA LEU A 158 11.03 -9.58 -7.34
C LEU A 158 10.48 -10.97 -7.67
N ALA A 159 10.98 -11.60 -8.72
CA ALA A 159 10.57 -12.94 -9.14
C ALA A 159 10.81 -13.99 -8.02
N SER A 160 11.96 -13.95 -7.37
CA SER A 160 12.26 -14.85 -6.25
C SER A 160 11.34 -14.62 -5.05
N ALA A 161 11.02 -13.36 -4.74
CA ALA A 161 10.11 -13.01 -3.65
C ALA A 161 8.67 -13.49 -3.92
N VAL A 162 8.20 -13.35 -5.17
CA VAL A 162 6.89 -13.82 -5.60
C VAL A 162 6.82 -15.36 -5.53
N GLN A 163 7.86 -16.05 -6.01
CA GLN A 163 7.92 -17.51 -5.97
C GLN A 163 7.87 -18.06 -4.54
N ALA A 164 8.47 -17.37 -3.59
CA ALA A 164 8.46 -17.78 -2.18
C ALA A 164 7.10 -17.55 -1.50
N ALA A 165 6.34 -16.57 -1.95
CA ALA A 165 5.10 -16.14 -1.29
C ALA A 165 3.84 -16.83 -1.82
N GLY A 166 3.78 -17.08 -3.14
CA GLY A 166 2.57 -17.57 -3.83
C GLY A 166 1.44 -16.52 -3.91
N PRO A 167 0.49 -16.70 -4.83
CA PRO A 167 -0.66 -15.82 -4.98
C PRO A 167 -1.82 -16.19 -4.02
N VAL A 168 -2.60 -15.19 -3.63
CA VAL A 168 -3.83 -15.33 -2.84
C VAL A 168 -4.95 -14.58 -3.55
N LEU A 169 -6.12 -15.21 -3.71
CA LEU A 169 -7.30 -14.57 -4.26
C LEU A 169 -8.03 -13.80 -3.15
N LEU A 170 -8.35 -12.53 -3.42
CA LEU A 170 -9.15 -11.70 -2.54
C LEU A 170 -10.65 -11.81 -2.89
N GLU A 171 -11.52 -11.42 -1.96
CA GLU A 171 -12.99 -11.43 -2.13
C GLU A 171 -13.48 -10.63 -3.34
N ASN A 172 -12.77 -9.56 -3.72
CA ASN A 172 -13.07 -8.77 -4.91
C ASN A 172 -12.57 -9.38 -6.23
N GLY A 173 -12.06 -10.62 -6.22
CA GLY A 173 -11.53 -11.30 -7.39
C GLY A 173 -10.12 -10.88 -7.81
N ALA A 174 -9.46 -9.98 -7.08
CA ALA A 174 -8.07 -9.61 -7.35
C ALA A 174 -7.10 -10.62 -6.73
N TYR A 175 -5.99 -10.89 -7.43
CA TYR A 175 -4.90 -11.68 -6.88
C TYR A 175 -3.94 -10.81 -6.11
N TYR A 176 -3.50 -11.32 -4.97
CA TYR A 176 -2.61 -10.63 -4.07
C TYR A 176 -1.50 -11.54 -3.60
N ILE A 177 -0.29 -11.03 -3.48
CA ILE A 177 0.84 -11.76 -2.92
C ILE A 177 1.21 -11.14 -1.59
N ARG A 178 1.15 -11.94 -0.53
CA ARG A 178 1.51 -11.52 0.83
C ARG A 178 2.45 -12.55 1.45
N PRO A 179 3.76 -12.34 1.35
CA PRO A 179 4.71 -13.09 2.15
C PRO A 179 4.48 -12.85 3.65
N GLU A 180 4.75 -13.81 4.50
CA GLU A 180 4.47 -13.75 5.94
C GLU A 180 5.06 -12.52 6.64
N GLN A 181 6.19 -12.01 6.17
CA GLN A 181 6.92 -10.91 6.79
C GLN A 181 7.00 -9.64 5.94
N SER A 182 6.21 -9.52 4.89
CA SER A 182 6.29 -8.42 3.93
C SER A 182 4.93 -7.82 3.61
N LEU A 183 4.96 -6.59 3.09
CA LEU A 183 3.78 -5.97 2.50
C LEU A 183 3.45 -6.67 1.18
N GLY A 184 2.23 -7.15 1.07
CA GLY A 184 1.73 -7.74 -0.16
C GLY A 184 1.54 -6.70 -1.26
N CYS A 185 1.35 -7.17 -2.49
CA CYS A 185 0.97 -6.31 -3.59
C CYS A 185 0.11 -7.07 -4.61
N GLN A 186 -0.64 -6.32 -5.42
CA GLN A 186 -1.43 -6.90 -6.50
C GLN A 186 -0.53 -7.60 -7.51
N ILE A 187 -1.01 -8.70 -8.09
CA ILE A 187 -0.21 -9.55 -8.96
C ILE A 187 -0.04 -8.98 -10.36
N ASP A 188 -1.06 -8.31 -10.91
CA ASP A 188 -1.01 -7.81 -12.29
C ASP A 188 0.16 -6.88 -12.58
N PRO A 189 0.46 -5.86 -11.73
CA PRO A 189 1.66 -5.05 -11.92
C PRO A 189 2.96 -5.84 -11.87
N ILE A 190 3.00 -6.94 -11.11
CA ILE A 190 4.18 -7.83 -11.03
C ILE A 190 4.33 -8.60 -12.33
N LEU A 191 3.24 -9.18 -12.85
CA LEU A 191 3.25 -9.89 -14.12
C LEU A 191 3.73 -9.01 -15.27
N VAL A 192 3.22 -7.76 -15.35
CA VAL A 192 3.67 -6.78 -16.37
C VAL A 192 5.18 -6.54 -16.29
N VAL A 193 5.73 -6.43 -15.07
CA VAL A 193 7.18 -6.23 -14.89
C VAL A 193 7.96 -7.47 -15.32
N LEU A 194 7.53 -8.67 -14.94
CA LEU A 194 8.20 -9.92 -15.28
C LEU A 194 8.18 -10.16 -16.79
N GLU A 195 7.08 -9.89 -17.46
CA GLU A 195 6.97 -9.98 -18.93
C GLU A 195 7.84 -8.98 -19.68
N THR A 196 7.92 -7.75 -19.14
CA THR A 196 8.81 -6.73 -19.72
C THR A 196 10.28 -7.16 -19.63
N CYS A 197 10.63 -7.97 -18.63
CA CYS A 197 11.97 -8.52 -18.45
C CYS A 197 12.28 -9.71 -19.38
N GLU A 198 11.27 -10.31 -20.01
CA GLU A 198 11.39 -11.52 -20.80
C GLU A 198 12.50 -11.49 -21.84
N ARG A 199 12.59 -10.39 -22.60
CA ARG A 199 13.60 -10.25 -23.68
C ARG A 199 15.04 -10.29 -23.18
N GLN A 200 15.25 -9.91 -21.93
CA GLN A 200 16.59 -9.87 -21.32
C GLN A 200 16.84 -11.06 -20.39
N HIS A 201 15.76 -11.69 -19.88
CA HIS A 201 15.82 -12.76 -18.88
C HIS A 201 14.69 -13.76 -19.07
N PRO A 202 14.91 -14.83 -19.87
CA PRO A 202 13.90 -15.86 -20.14
C PRO A 202 13.28 -16.50 -18.89
N SER A 203 14.04 -16.61 -17.80
CA SER A 203 13.55 -17.12 -16.50
C SER A 203 12.42 -16.28 -15.89
N CYS A 204 12.34 -14.98 -16.23
CA CYS A 204 11.24 -14.14 -15.77
C CYS A 204 9.92 -14.50 -16.45
N LEU A 205 9.95 -14.89 -17.74
CA LEU A 205 8.77 -15.36 -18.46
C LEU A 205 8.25 -16.66 -17.87
N GLU A 206 9.12 -17.63 -17.65
CA GLU A 206 8.75 -18.92 -17.04
C GLU A 206 8.05 -18.70 -15.69
N GLN A 207 8.59 -17.80 -14.85
CA GLN A 207 7.98 -17.45 -13.58
C GLN A 207 6.65 -16.73 -13.75
N ALA A 208 6.52 -15.79 -14.68
CA ALA A 208 5.25 -15.10 -14.98
C ALA A 208 4.18 -16.12 -15.44
N SER A 209 4.52 -17.03 -16.33
CA SER A 209 3.62 -18.09 -16.81
C SER A 209 3.18 -19.02 -15.69
N ARG A 210 4.09 -19.40 -14.81
CA ARG A 210 3.77 -20.23 -13.64
C ARG A 210 2.83 -19.52 -12.67
N ILE A 211 3.08 -18.25 -12.35
CA ILE A 211 2.23 -17.45 -11.47
C ILE A 211 0.82 -17.33 -12.08
N ARG A 212 0.71 -17.07 -13.38
CA ARG A 212 -0.59 -17.02 -14.06
C ARG A 212 -1.35 -18.32 -13.92
N LYS A 213 -0.69 -19.43 -14.15
CA LYS A 213 -1.31 -20.75 -14.00
C LYS A 213 -1.83 -20.98 -12.58
N GLU A 214 -1.03 -20.66 -11.57
CA GLU A 214 -1.45 -20.74 -10.16
C GLU A 214 -2.67 -19.83 -9.87
N CYS A 215 -2.71 -18.62 -10.43
CA CYS A 215 -3.85 -17.73 -10.31
C CYS A 215 -5.11 -18.31 -10.96
N GLU A 216 -4.99 -18.88 -12.14
CA GLU A 216 -6.10 -19.51 -12.88
C GLU A 216 -6.64 -20.72 -12.12
N GLU A 217 -5.78 -21.55 -11.54
CA GLU A 217 -6.16 -22.70 -10.73
C GLU A 217 -6.94 -22.27 -9.47
N ILE A 218 -6.47 -21.23 -8.77
CA ILE A 218 -7.17 -20.67 -7.60
C ILE A 218 -8.53 -20.09 -8.01
N ALA A 219 -8.60 -19.29 -9.10
CA ALA A 219 -9.86 -18.71 -9.59
C ALA A 219 -10.88 -19.79 -10.00
N SER A 220 -10.41 -20.85 -10.63
CA SER A 220 -11.25 -21.98 -11.02
C SER A 220 -11.83 -22.68 -9.79
N GLY A 221 -11.00 -22.93 -8.76
CA GLY A 221 -11.44 -23.52 -7.51
C GLY A 221 -12.47 -22.67 -6.77
N VAL A 222 -12.26 -21.34 -6.70
CA VAL A 222 -13.21 -20.41 -6.07
C VAL A 222 -14.53 -20.35 -6.82
N ARG A 223 -14.51 -20.31 -8.17
CA ARG A 223 -15.75 -20.33 -8.97
C ARG A 223 -16.54 -21.60 -8.73
N ALA A 224 -15.91 -22.76 -8.75
CA ALA A 224 -16.56 -24.03 -8.48
C ALA A 224 -17.15 -24.10 -7.06
N ALA A 225 -16.48 -23.51 -6.07
CA ALA A 225 -17.00 -23.44 -4.71
C ALA A 225 -18.23 -22.53 -4.61
N ASN A 226 -18.20 -21.36 -5.27
CA ASN A 226 -19.33 -20.42 -5.30
C ASN A 226 -20.55 -21.01 -6.04
N GLU A 227 -20.37 -21.73 -7.13
CA GLU A 227 -21.45 -22.42 -7.85
C GLU A 227 -22.12 -23.47 -6.96
N ARG A 228 -21.33 -24.25 -6.21
CA ARG A 228 -21.87 -25.22 -5.25
C ARG A 228 -22.66 -24.55 -4.13
N LEU A 229 -22.15 -23.44 -3.60
CA LEU A 229 -22.83 -22.68 -2.57
C LEU A 229 -24.16 -22.11 -3.09
N GLN A 230 -24.15 -21.52 -4.29
CA GLN A 230 -25.36 -20.97 -4.90
C GLN A 230 -26.40 -22.06 -5.14
N SER A 231 -26.00 -23.22 -5.66
CA SER A 231 -26.90 -24.37 -5.89
C SER A 231 -27.49 -24.89 -4.57
N ALA A 232 -26.69 -24.89 -3.50
CA ALA A 232 -27.18 -25.25 -2.17
C ALA A 232 -28.19 -24.23 -1.63
N MET A 233 -27.92 -22.94 -1.80
CA MET A 233 -28.86 -21.88 -1.39
C MET A 233 -30.17 -21.93 -2.17
N ASP A 234 -30.12 -22.16 -3.48
CA ASP A 234 -31.30 -22.31 -4.35
C ASP A 234 -32.14 -23.51 -3.96
N SER A 235 -31.52 -24.61 -3.50
CA SER A 235 -32.22 -25.80 -3.02
C SER A 235 -32.91 -25.60 -1.67
N LEU A 236 -32.48 -24.62 -0.88
CA LEU A 236 -33.05 -24.27 0.43
C LEU A 236 -34.19 -23.23 0.33
N GLN A 237 -34.37 -22.57 -0.83
CA GLN A 237 -35.49 -21.68 -1.01
C GLN A 237 -36.80 -22.48 -1.05
N PRO A 238 -37.78 -22.17 -0.20
CA PRO A 238 -39.08 -22.84 -0.25
C PRO A 238 -39.71 -22.57 -1.61
N LYS A 239 -40.07 -23.63 -2.33
CA LYS A 239 -40.91 -23.49 -3.52
C LYS A 239 -42.22 -22.87 -3.07
N HIS A 240 -42.43 -21.59 -3.33
CA HIS A 240 -43.73 -20.96 -3.21
C HIS A 240 -44.63 -21.52 -4.31
N ASP A 241 -45.35 -22.61 -4.00
CA ASP A 241 -46.49 -23.05 -4.77
C ASP A 241 -47.58 -21.98 -4.59
N TYR A 242 -47.63 -21.03 -5.53
CA TYR A 242 -48.83 -20.22 -5.70
C TYR A 242 -49.94 -21.13 -6.20
N HIS A 243 -50.68 -21.72 -5.29
CA HIS A 243 -52.02 -22.21 -5.62
C HIS A 243 -52.88 -20.97 -5.85
N GLU A 244 -53.10 -20.68 -7.13
CA GLU A 244 -54.18 -19.82 -7.57
C GLU A 244 -55.51 -20.40 -7.07
N TYR A 245 -56.11 -19.77 -6.08
CA TYR A 245 -57.51 -20.02 -5.80
C TYR A 245 -58.30 -19.18 -6.81
N SER A 246 -58.84 -19.89 -7.79
CA SER A 246 -59.91 -19.42 -8.69
C SER A 246 -61.26 -19.58 -7.99
#